data_39e223673f36f428f9ee03d2fa45b6ae
#
_entry.id   39e223673f36f428f9ee03d2fa45b6ae
#
_cell.length_a   1.000
_cell.length_b   1.000
_cell.length_c   1.000
_cell.angle_alpha   90.00
_cell.angle_beta   90.00
_cell.angle_gamma   90.00
#
_symmetry.space_group_name_H-M   'P 1'
#
loop_
_entity.id
_entity.type
_entity.pdbx_description
1 polymer ?
#
loop_
_entity_poly.entity_id
_entity_poly.type
_entity_poly.pdbx_seq_one_letter_code
_entity_poly.pdbx_strand_id
1 'polypeptide(L)'
;GPNRSKTPLQPDTIMIYNGKVYVLDAKLYRYGYSGNPNHLPNGPDINKQITYGEYIERTKGVPSENLYNAFIMPFNREDNTFFEMGADGNPISRITDNIGNIGEAVGDWKPNPKNYERVQGIVIDTRFLMYNYIGMPDQQKRQLAEAIEKVETRAPVPRPAT
;
A
#
# COMPACT_ATOMS: atom_id res chain seq x y z
N GLY A 1 -11.21 -12.58 -37.36
CA GLY A 1 -10.02 -12.22 -36.61
C GLY A 1 -9.90 -13.07 -35.36
N PRO A 2 -8.69 -13.31 -34.84
CA PRO A 2 -8.55 -14.15 -33.65
C PRO A 2 -9.31 -13.50 -32.50
N ASN A 3 -10.18 -14.29 -31.89
CA ASN A 3 -10.91 -13.94 -30.68
C ASN A 3 -9.86 -13.61 -29.60
N ARG A 4 -9.57 -12.32 -29.41
CA ARG A 4 -8.82 -11.87 -28.25
C ARG A 4 -9.71 -12.17 -27.05
N SER A 5 -9.49 -13.31 -26.41
CA SER A 5 -10.04 -13.56 -25.09
C SER A 5 -9.60 -12.38 -24.23
N LYS A 6 -10.52 -11.51 -23.87
CA LYS A 6 -10.26 -10.47 -22.89
C LYS A 6 -9.89 -11.19 -21.61
N THR A 7 -8.60 -11.27 -21.32
CA THR A 7 -8.14 -11.75 -20.03
C THR A 7 -8.77 -10.82 -19.00
N PRO A 8 -9.59 -11.32 -18.08
CA PRO A 8 -10.19 -10.45 -17.08
C PRO A 8 -9.09 -9.77 -16.29
N LEU A 9 -9.25 -8.48 -16.03
CA LEU A 9 -8.38 -7.73 -15.15
C LEU A 9 -8.36 -8.44 -13.79
N GLN A 10 -7.20 -8.97 -13.41
CA GLN A 10 -7.01 -9.61 -12.12
C GLN A 10 -5.91 -8.87 -11.36
N PRO A 11 -6.19 -8.41 -10.15
CA PRO A 11 -5.14 -7.95 -9.24
C PRO A 11 -4.25 -9.14 -8.84
N ASP A 12 -2.99 -8.86 -8.47
CA ASP A 12 -2.06 -9.91 -8.06
C ASP A 12 -2.59 -10.68 -6.84
N THR A 13 -3.17 -10.00 -5.88
CA THR A 13 -3.71 -10.62 -4.67
C THR A 13 -4.88 -9.81 -4.12
N ILE A 14 -5.89 -10.52 -3.67
CA ILE A 14 -6.99 -9.93 -2.89
C ILE A 14 -6.97 -10.53 -1.50
N MET A 15 -6.90 -9.67 -0.49
CA MET A 15 -7.06 -10.04 0.91
C MET A 15 -8.46 -9.63 1.37
N ILE A 16 -9.14 -10.55 2.05
CA ILE A 16 -10.42 -10.27 2.72
C ILE A 16 -10.19 -10.39 4.22
N TYR A 17 -10.52 -9.34 4.93
CA TYR A 17 -10.42 -9.30 6.38
C TYR A 17 -11.51 -8.40 6.98
N ASN A 18 -12.21 -8.90 7.97
CA ASN A 18 -13.25 -8.19 8.72
C ASN A 18 -14.30 -7.49 7.81
N GLY A 19 -14.78 -8.19 6.78
CA GLY A 19 -15.77 -7.68 5.84
C GLY A 19 -15.26 -6.64 4.85
N LYS A 20 -13.94 -6.40 4.82
CA LYS A 20 -13.28 -5.46 3.91
C LYS A 20 -12.43 -6.19 2.90
N VAL A 21 -12.25 -5.58 1.74
CA VAL A 21 -11.47 -6.09 0.61
C VAL A 21 -10.26 -5.22 0.38
N TYR A 22 -9.08 -5.83 0.31
CA TYR A 22 -7.79 -5.17 0.08
C TYR A 22 -7.19 -5.69 -1.20
N VAL A 23 -7.03 -4.80 -2.18
CA VAL A 23 -6.35 -5.08 -3.44
C VAL A 23 -4.87 -4.87 -3.23
N LEU A 24 -4.08 -5.93 -3.33
CA LEU A 24 -2.65 -5.90 -3.04
C LEU A 24 -1.85 -6.21 -4.29
N ASP A 25 -0.83 -5.43 -4.56
CA ASP A 25 0.15 -5.68 -5.61
C ASP A 25 1.54 -5.71 -4.98
N ALA A 26 2.14 -6.91 -4.95
CA ALA A 26 3.49 -7.07 -4.45
C ALA A 26 4.49 -6.62 -5.52
N LYS A 27 5.31 -5.65 -5.19
CA LYS A 27 6.35 -5.12 -6.07
C LYS A 27 7.73 -5.25 -5.40
N LEU A 28 8.66 -5.89 -6.10
CA LEU A 28 10.05 -6.00 -5.66
C LEU A 28 10.81 -4.68 -5.94
N TYR A 29 10.22 -3.56 -5.55
CA TYR A 29 10.87 -2.27 -5.69
C TYR A 29 12.01 -2.11 -4.69
N ARG A 30 13.11 -1.55 -5.16
CA ARG A 30 14.29 -1.27 -4.33
C ARG A 30 14.08 -0.13 -3.35
N TYR A 31 12.96 0.55 -3.36
CA TYR A 31 12.72 1.71 -2.50
C TYR A 31 12.91 1.39 -1.02
N GLY A 32 12.42 0.24 -0.56
CA GLY A 32 12.59 -0.20 0.82
C GLY A 32 14.04 -0.37 1.27
N TYR A 33 14.97 -0.49 0.33
CA TYR A 33 16.40 -0.62 0.59
C TYR A 33 17.18 0.67 0.28
N SER A 34 16.76 1.43 -0.70
CA SER A 34 17.48 2.59 -1.21
C SER A 34 16.99 3.93 -0.70
N GLY A 35 15.69 4.01 -0.32
CA GLY A 35 15.03 5.28 -0.04
C GLY A 35 14.92 6.23 -1.24
N ASN A 36 15.31 5.79 -2.45
CA ASN A 36 15.30 6.62 -3.64
C ASN A 36 13.89 6.71 -4.24
N PRO A 37 13.28 7.90 -4.34
CA PRO A 37 11.93 8.07 -4.90
C PRO A 37 11.75 7.52 -6.32
N ASN A 38 12.80 7.44 -7.11
CA ASN A 38 12.75 6.85 -8.46
C ASN A 38 12.49 5.33 -8.45
N HIS A 39 12.61 4.69 -7.29
CA HIS A 39 12.30 3.28 -7.11
C HIS A 39 10.89 3.03 -6.56
N LEU A 40 10.05 4.04 -6.48
CA LEU A 40 8.63 3.91 -6.15
C LEU A 40 7.80 3.47 -7.37
N PRO A 41 6.60 2.90 -7.14
CA PRO A 41 5.64 2.67 -8.22
C PRO A 41 5.39 3.94 -9.03
N ASN A 42 5.33 3.79 -10.34
CA ASN A 42 5.10 4.90 -11.26
C ASN A 42 3.60 5.17 -11.51
N GLY A 43 3.29 6.23 -12.25
CA GLY A 43 1.92 6.61 -12.58
C GLY A 43 1.10 5.49 -13.23
N PRO A 44 1.60 4.78 -14.24
CA PRO A 44 0.91 3.63 -14.82
C PRO A 44 0.58 2.51 -13.83
N ASP A 45 1.48 2.19 -12.91
CA ASP A 45 1.23 1.20 -11.87
C ASP A 45 0.10 1.63 -10.92
N ILE A 46 0.11 2.89 -10.52
CA ILE A 46 -0.93 3.48 -9.66
C ILE A 46 -2.28 3.47 -10.37
N ASN A 47 -2.34 3.88 -11.63
CA ASN A 47 -3.58 3.88 -12.42
C ASN A 47 -4.13 2.47 -12.61
N LYS A 48 -3.27 1.48 -12.82
CA LYS A 48 -3.67 0.07 -12.90
C LYS A 48 -4.32 -0.41 -11.60
N GLN A 49 -3.75 -0.06 -10.46
CA GLN A 49 -4.32 -0.41 -9.15
C GLN A 49 -5.68 0.24 -8.91
N ILE A 50 -5.83 1.52 -9.26
CA ILE A 50 -7.12 2.22 -9.15
C ILE A 50 -8.16 1.57 -10.07
N THR A 51 -7.79 1.19 -11.28
CA THR A 51 -8.66 0.50 -12.23
C THR A 51 -9.14 -0.84 -11.68
N TYR A 52 -8.29 -1.61 -11.01
CA TYR A 52 -8.69 -2.84 -10.33
C TYR A 52 -9.71 -2.58 -9.22
N GLY A 53 -9.51 -1.56 -8.42
CA GLY A 53 -10.46 -1.17 -7.39
C GLY A 53 -11.82 -0.79 -7.96
N GLU A 54 -11.84 0.01 -9.02
CA GLU A 54 -13.08 0.37 -9.73
C GLU A 54 -13.79 -0.85 -10.30
N TYR A 55 -13.04 -1.77 -10.89
CA TYR A 55 -13.59 -3.03 -11.41
C TYR A 55 -14.27 -3.85 -10.31
N ILE A 56 -13.63 -3.99 -9.16
CA ILE A 56 -14.18 -4.74 -8.02
C ILE A 56 -15.44 -4.06 -7.46
N GLU A 57 -15.42 -2.75 -7.30
CA GLU A 57 -16.59 -1.98 -6.86
C GLU A 57 -17.78 -2.23 -7.79
N ARG A 58 -17.59 -2.09 -9.09
CA ARG A 58 -18.65 -2.20 -10.10
C ARG A 58 -19.14 -3.62 -10.35
N THR A 59 -18.23 -4.60 -10.39
CA THR A 59 -18.57 -5.97 -10.79
C THR A 59 -18.85 -6.90 -9.64
N LYS A 60 -18.27 -6.66 -8.47
CA LYS A 60 -18.45 -7.47 -7.27
C LYS A 60 -19.35 -6.82 -6.22
N GLY A 61 -19.79 -5.58 -6.46
CA GLY A 61 -20.69 -4.89 -5.57
C GLY A 61 -20.07 -4.56 -4.19
N VAL A 62 -18.74 -4.46 -4.10
CA VAL A 62 -18.07 -4.08 -2.86
C VAL A 62 -18.18 -2.57 -2.66
N PRO A 63 -18.78 -2.10 -1.55
CA PRO A 63 -18.84 -0.66 -1.28
C PRO A 63 -17.45 -0.04 -1.20
N SER A 64 -17.28 1.16 -1.71
CA SER A 64 -15.98 1.84 -1.72
C SER A 64 -15.39 2.10 -0.34
N GLU A 65 -16.24 2.26 0.68
CA GLU A 65 -15.81 2.38 2.08
C GLU A 65 -15.19 1.10 2.65
N ASN A 66 -15.42 -0.05 2.02
CA ASN A 66 -14.88 -1.34 2.42
C ASN A 66 -13.83 -1.88 1.44
N LEU A 67 -13.34 -1.04 0.54
CA LEU A 67 -12.41 -1.42 -0.51
C LEU A 67 -11.14 -0.57 -0.45
N TYR A 68 -10.00 -1.22 -0.25
CA TYR A 68 -8.69 -0.59 -0.08
C TYR A 68 -7.70 -1.09 -1.12
N ASN A 69 -6.63 -0.35 -1.32
CA ASN A 69 -5.64 -0.60 -2.35
C ASN A 69 -4.24 -0.30 -1.84
N ALA A 70 -3.29 -1.20 -2.08
CA ALA A 70 -1.92 -1.01 -1.61
C ALA A 70 -0.88 -1.68 -2.51
N PHE A 71 0.29 -1.07 -2.58
CA PHE A 71 1.53 -1.72 -2.99
C PHE A 71 2.25 -2.28 -1.78
N ILE A 72 2.74 -3.51 -1.90
CA ILE A 72 3.52 -4.19 -0.87
C ILE A 72 4.96 -4.28 -1.34
N MET A 73 5.88 -3.71 -0.58
CA MET A 73 7.30 -3.63 -0.92
C MET A 73 8.15 -4.22 0.20
N PRO A 74 9.17 -5.03 -0.13
CA PRO A 74 10.06 -5.56 0.89
C PRO A 74 11.02 -4.48 1.42
N PHE A 75 11.40 -4.58 2.69
CA PHE A 75 12.46 -3.79 3.30
C PHE A 75 13.21 -4.60 4.35
N ASN A 76 14.36 -4.12 4.77
CA ASN A 76 15.09 -4.67 5.90
C ASN A 76 14.85 -3.78 7.12
N ARG A 77 14.15 -4.29 8.13
CA ARG A 77 13.83 -3.55 9.35
C ARG A 77 15.08 -3.09 10.12
N GLU A 78 16.10 -3.92 10.17
CA GLU A 78 17.33 -3.62 10.93
C GLU A 78 18.22 -2.60 10.25
N ASP A 79 18.11 -2.46 8.93
CA ASP A 79 18.89 -1.54 8.11
C ASP A 79 17.95 -0.80 7.16
N ASN A 80 16.98 -0.07 7.72
CA ASN A 80 16.02 0.66 6.92
C ASN A 80 16.44 2.12 6.73
N THR A 81 15.99 2.71 5.63
CA THR A 81 16.27 4.09 5.24
C THR A 81 15.15 5.07 5.64
N PHE A 82 14.14 4.59 6.37
CA PHE A 82 12.98 5.39 6.76
C PHE A 82 13.23 6.07 8.10
N PHE A 83 13.90 7.22 8.06
CA PHE A 83 14.21 8.03 9.24
C PHE A 83 13.49 9.37 9.19
N GLU A 84 13.21 9.89 10.37
CA GLU A 84 12.88 11.29 10.59
C GLU A 84 13.83 11.90 11.63
N MET A 85 14.02 13.20 11.60
CA MET A 85 14.87 13.87 12.56
C MET A 85 14.12 14.08 13.87
N GLY A 86 14.63 13.52 14.95
CA GLY A 86 14.12 13.75 16.29
C GLY A 86 14.38 15.17 16.79
N ALA A 87 13.70 15.55 17.86
CA ALA A 87 13.85 16.89 18.48
C ALA A 87 15.28 17.15 19.01
N ASP A 88 16.02 16.09 19.33
CA ASP A 88 17.42 16.13 19.77
C ASP A 88 18.44 16.17 18.63
N GLY A 89 17.99 16.20 17.37
CA GLY A 89 18.84 16.18 16.18
C GLY A 89 19.32 14.79 15.76
N ASN A 90 18.95 13.74 16.47
CA ASN A 90 19.27 12.36 16.11
C ASN A 90 18.21 11.73 15.21
N PRO A 91 18.60 10.86 14.27
CA PRO A 91 17.63 10.16 13.42
C PRO A 91 16.82 9.15 14.23
N ILE A 92 15.49 9.15 14.01
CA ILE A 92 14.57 8.18 14.57
C ILE A 92 13.96 7.37 13.43
N SER A 93 13.94 6.04 13.56
CA SER A 93 13.28 5.19 12.57
C SER A 93 11.77 5.44 12.57
N ARG A 94 11.22 5.72 11.39
CA ARG A 94 9.77 5.87 11.19
C ARG A 94 9.03 4.54 11.22
N ILE A 95 9.76 3.44 11.01
CA ILE A 95 9.21 2.09 10.93
C ILE A 95 9.93 1.23 11.95
N THR A 96 9.23 0.92 13.03
CA THR A 96 9.74 0.11 14.15
C THR A 96 9.21 -1.32 14.15
N ASP A 97 8.16 -1.59 13.37
CA ASP A 97 7.52 -2.90 13.24
C ASP A 97 7.91 -3.60 11.93
N ASN A 98 7.46 -4.84 11.78
CA ASN A 98 7.68 -5.63 10.55
C ASN A 98 6.88 -5.10 9.36
N ILE A 99 5.85 -4.31 9.60
CA ILE A 99 4.99 -3.70 8.59
C ILE A 99 4.90 -2.20 8.87
N GLY A 100 5.06 -1.38 7.84
CA GLY A 100 4.92 0.06 7.94
C GLY A 100 4.23 0.67 6.73
N ASN A 101 3.49 1.76 6.96
CA ASN A 101 2.92 2.58 5.90
C ASN A 101 3.86 3.76 5.63
N ILE A 102 4.31 3.90 4.38
CA ILE A 102 5.25 4.97 3.96
C ILE A 102 4.57 6.14 3.26
N GLY A 103 3.26 6.07 3.05
CA GLY A 103 2.48 7.13 2.42
C GLY A 103 1.47 6.62 1.42
N GLU A 104 0.82 7.54 0.74
CA GLU A 104 -0.19 7.22 -0.28
C GLU A 104 0.04 7.96 -1.58
N ALA A 105 -0.45 7.37 -2.67
CA ALA A 105 -0.57 8.03 -3.96
C ALA A 105 -2.04 8.27 -4.26
N VAL A 106 -2.39 9.50 -4.56
CA VAL A 106 -3.74 9.94 -4.91
C VAL A 106 -3.68 10.97 -6.03
N GLY A 107 -4.67 10.95 -6.92
CA GLY A 107 -4.75 11.94 -7.99
C GLY A 107 -5.11 13.32 -7.43
N ASP A 108 -4.26 14.32 -7.69
CA ASP A 108 -4.42 15.70 -7.19
C ASP A 108 -5.75 16.36 -7.63
N TRP A 109 -6.30 15.87 -8.72
CA TRP A 109 -7.55 16.38 -9.32
C TRP A 109 -8.83 15.80 -8.72
N LYS A 110 -8.73 14.86 -7.80
CA LYS A 110 -9.89 14.25 -7.13
C LYS A 110 -10.18 14.93 -5.79
N PRO A 111 -11.28 15.68 -5.66
CA PRO A 111 -11.58 16.40 -4.41
C PRO A 111 -11.97 15.48 -3.24
N ASN A 112 -12.59 14.33 -3.52
CA ASN A 112 -13.03 13.35 -2.52
C ASN A 112 -12.72 11.94 -3.01
N PRO A 113 -11.46 11.51 -2.94
CA PRO A 113 -11.10 10.18 -3.40
C PRO A 113 -11.73 9.09 -2.53
N LYS A 114 -12.19 8.01 -3.17
CA LYS A 114 -12.62 6.79 -2.50
C LYS A 114 -11.42 6.11 -1.84
N ASN A 115 -11.64 5.24 -0.86
CA ASN A 115 -10.56 4.56 -0.17
C ASN A 115 -9.60 3.83 -1.14
N TYR A 116 -10.13 3.11 -2.13
CA TYR A 116 -9.28 2.41 -3.10
C TYR A 116 -8.57 3.34 -4.10
N GLU A 117 -9.00 4.59 -4.22
CA GLU A 117 -8.32 5.59 -5.05
C GLU A 117 -7.12 6.24 -4.33
N ARG A 118 -6.96 5.96 -3.04
CA ARG A 118 -5.80 6.26 -2.22
C ARG A 118 -4.93 5.03 -2.12
N VAL A 119 -4.00 4.88 -3.05
CA VAL A 119 -3.14 3.68 -3.10
C VAL A 119 -2.04 3.81 -2.06
N GLN A 120 -2.08 2.93 -1.06
CA GLN A 120 -1.14 2.94 0.06
C GLN A 120 0.18 2.28 -0.33
N GLY A 121 1.29 2.84 0.13
CA GLY A 121 2.60 2.21 0.08
C GLY A 121 2.90 1.50 1.39
N ILE A 122 3.02 0.19 1.36
CA ILE A 122 3.31 -0.63 2.53
C ILE A 122 4.66 -1.30 2.35
N VAL A 123 5.51 -1.22 3.36
CA VAL A 123 6.74 -1.98 3.43
C VAL A 123 6.60 -3.10 4.44
N ILE A 124 7.10 -4.28 4.07
CA ILE A 124 7.09 -5.48 4.92
C ILE A 124 8.51 -6.00 5.04
N ASP A 125 8.93 -6.31 6.27
CA ASP A 125 10.24 -6.91 6.53
C ASP A 125 10.41 -8.20 5.74
N THR A 126 11.54 -8.33 5.05
CA THR A 126 11.82 -9.46 4.18
C THR A 126 11.79 -10.79 4.92
N ARG A 127 12.27 -10.83 6.17
CA ARG A 127 12.22 -12.05 6.99
C ARG A 127 10.78 -12.43 7.33
N PHE A 128 9.94 -11.47 7.62
CA PHE A 128 8.51 -11.68 7.88
C PHE A 128 7.80 -12.26 6.65
N LEU A 129 8.09 -11.76 5.44
CA LEU A 129 7.56 -12.29 4.19
C LEU A 129 7.97 -13.75 3.95
N MET A 130 9.22 -14.13 4.22
CA MET A 130 9.71 -15.49 4.00
C MET A 130 9.02 -16.53 4.90
N TYR A 131 8.66 -16.17 6.13
CA TYR A 131 8.02 -17.08 7.08
C TYR A 131 6.51 -17.25 6.85
N ASN A 132 5.86 -16.34 6.11
CA ASN A 132 4.41 -16.19 6.12
C ASN A 132 3.76 -16.24 4.74
N TYR A 133 4.48 -16.75 3.74
CA TYR A 133 4.01 -16.77 2.36
C TYR A 133 2.91 -17.82 2.06
N ILE A 134 2.74 -18.82 2.92
CA ILE A 134 1.76 -19.89 2.73
C ILE A 134 0.63 -19.71 3.74
N GLY A 135 -0.43 -19.01 3.32
CA GLY A 135 -1.61 -18.81 4.16
C GLY A 135 -1.37 -17.80 5.28
N MET A 136 -1.61 -16.52 4.99
CA MET A 136 -1.45 -15.45 5.97
C MET A 136 -2.38 -15.70 7.16
N PRO A 137 -1.86 -15.90 8.40
CA PRO A 137 -2.67 -16.02 9.60
C PRO A 137 -3.52 -14.76 9.83
N ASP A 138 -4.66 -14.88 10.50
CA ASP A 138 -5.57 -13.76 10.76
C ASP A 138 -4.88 -12.60 11.49
N GLN A 139 -3.95 -12.88 12.39
CA GLN A 139 -3.18 -11.84 13.09
C GLN A 139 -2.36 -10.99 12.11
N GLN A 140 -1.81 -11.58 11.07
CA GLN A 140 -1.02 -10.86 10.08
C GLN A 140 -1.91 -10.10 9.10
N LYS A 141 -3.04 -10.67 8.70
CA LYS A 141 -4.07 -9.94 7.94
C LYS A 141 -4.52 -8.71 8.69
N ARG A 142 -4.73 -8.81 9.99
CA ARG A 142 -5.07 -7.69 10.85
C ARG A 142 -3.97 -6.62 10.86
N GLN A 143 -2.71 -7.00 11.05
CA GLN A 143 -1.59 -6.05 11.04
C GLN A 143 -1.45 -5.33 9.69
N LEU A 144 -1.61 -6.05 8.59
CA LEU A 144 -1.57 -5.47 7.27
C LEU A 144 -2.76 -4.55 7.01
N ALA A 145 -3.96 -4.95 7.38
CA ALA A 145 -5.16 -4.14 7.27
C ALA A 145 -5.04 -2.84 8.08
N GLU A 146 -4.58 -2.91 9.32
CA GLU A 146 -4.35 -1.74 10.17
C GLU A 146 -3.29 -0.79 9.57
N ALA A 147 -2.23 -1.32 8.98
CA ALA A 147 -1.21 -0.51 8.32
C ALA A 147 -1.79 0.23 7.10
N ILE A 148 -2.61 -0.45 6.29
CA ILE A 148 -3.26 0.15 5.11
C ILE A 148 -4.25 1.24 5.53
N GLU A 149 -5.03 1.02 6.58
CA GLU A 149 -6.06 1.94 7.03
C GLU A 149 -5.53 3.13 7.86
N LYS A 150 -4.37 3.02 8.48
CA LYS A 150 -3.81 4.03 9.40
C LYS A 150 -3.56 5.42 8.78
N VAL A 151 -3.45 5.53 7.47
CA VAL A 151 -3.24 6.83 6.81
C VAL A 151 -4.43 7.77 7.01
N GLU A 152 -5.63 7.25 7.22
CA GLU A 152 -6.82 8.06 7.48
C GLU A 152 -6.76 8.81 8.83
N THR A 153 -5.93 8.37 9.75
CA THR A 153 -5.80 8.95 11.09
C THR A 153 -4.67 9.98 11.22
N ARG A 154 -3.85 10.18 10.19
CA ARG A 154 -2.83 11.24 10.19
C ARG A 154 -3.49 12.59 9.98
N ALA A 155 -3.43 13.42 11.02
CA ALA A 155 -3.68 14.85 10.85
C ALA A 155 -2.78 15.38 9.71
N PRO A 156 -3.29 16.22 8.81
CA PRO A 156 -2.48 16.80 7.76
C PRO A 156 -1.27 17.48 8.40
N VAL A 157 -0.08 17.09 7.97
CA VAL A 157 1.14 17.78 8.37
C VAL A 157 1.02 19.22 7.85
N PRO A 158 1.07 20.24 8.70
CA PRO A 158 1.04 21.62 8.24
C PRO A 158 2.17 21.80 7.22
N ARG A 159 1.83 22.28 6.03
CA ARG A 159 2.89 22.70 5.10
C ARG A 159 3.73 23.75 5.81
N PRO A 160 5.07 23.66 5.76
CA PRO A 160 5.88 24.73 6.28
C PRO A 160 5.46 26.01 5.57
N ALA A 161 5.23 27.06 6.36
CA ALA A 161 4.92 28.39 5.84
C ALA A 161 6.05 28.80 4.89
N THR A 162 5.70 29.09 3.64
CA THR A 162 6.60 29.71 2.67
C THR A 162 6.83 31.17 3.03
#